data_49bc83e2be700063d4b5696f74201eb5
#
_entry.id   49bc83e2be700063d4b5696f74201eb5
#
_cell.length_a   1.000
_cell.length_b   1.000
_cell.length_c   1.000
_cell.angle_alpha   90.00
_cell.angle_beta   90.00
_cell.angle_gamma   90.00
#
_symmetry.space_group_name_H-M   'P 1'
#
loop_
_entity.id
_entity.type
_entity.pdbx_description
1 polymer ?
#
loop_
_entity_poly.entity_id
_entity_poly.type
_entity_poly.pdbx_seq_one_letter_code
_entity_poly.pdbx_strand_id
1 'polypeptide(L)'
;MEKRKNSLNISAKSFIAAIVIIFLLMAVTYALTFLVPGGEYARTVDEAGHTILDTQAGFREVEGGLPFYKWLLSPLLVLGAEGSGALIAVIAFLLVIGGVFNALNECGLMGYMLQKLVHRFGAVRYRLMAVLILFFMAMGSLVGSFEEVVPLVPIVTSLAMGLGWDVLTGVAMSLLAAGCGFAAGVANPFTIGVAQTLAGLPMFSGVWLRLLSFACIYALLLGFVRFHAKRLPERASEKMAEAHVPDKHMDRGLLLFALILGAGIAVVLSSGFIPALRDFTMIIVAVMFLVAGVAAVLATGKGVKWLLKSFLSGLVAIAPSVLMILMAASIRYILVEGKILDSLLHMAVGAAGNMSRAALVLFIYAICLVLNFFIPSGSAKAFLLIPLIVPLASVFHVSSQLCILAFAFGDGFSNVFYPTNPCLLISLGLVDSSYGKWARYSGKFQLMNLVLTAGLLLFGLAVGY
;
A
#
# COMPACT_ATOMS: atom_id res chain seq x y z
N MET A 1 2.29 38.88 -7.52
CA MET A 1 2.00 37.96 -6.40
C MET A 1 1.20 36.79 -6.98
N GLU A 2 1.87 35.82 -7.53
CA GLU A 2 1.25 34.58 -7.99
C GLU A 2 0.85 33.76 -6.74
N LYS A 3 -0.44 33.45 -6.58
CA LYS A 3 -0.93 32.58 -5.52
C LYS A 3 -0.18 31.23 -5.66
N ARG A 4 0.78 30.94 -4.77
CA ARG A 4 1.32 29.60 -4.60
C ARG A 4 0.11 28.66 -4.40
N LYS A 5 -0.21 27.86 -5.40
CA LYS A 5 -1.21 26.80 -5.29
C LYS A 5 -0.75 25.90 -4.14
N ASN A 6 -1.61 25.74 -3.14
CA ASN A 6 -1.39 24.77 -2.05
C ASN A 6 -1.06 23.43 -2.68
N SER A 7 0.11 22.88 -2.36
CA SER A 7 0.62 21.63 -2.92
C SER A 7 -0.22 20.40 -2.57
N LEU A 8 -1.19 20.55 -1.67
CA LEU A 8 -2.13 19.49 -1.26
C LEU A 8 -3.47 19.50 -2.01
N ASN A 9 -3.71 20.47 -2.92
CA ASN A 9 -4.93 20.49 -3.71
C ASN A 9 -4.80 19.51 -4.88
N ILE A 10 -5.44 18.35 -4.75
CA ILE A 10 -5.66 17.42 -5.86
C ILE A 10 -6.32 18.20 -6.99
N SER A 11 -5.78 18.10 -8.21
CA SER A 11 -6.43 18.79 -9.34
C SER A 11 -7.86 18.27 -9.47
N ALA A 12 -8.87 19.15 -9.58
CA ALA A 12 -10.27 18.76 -9.64
C ALA A 12 -10.54 17.70 -10.73
N LYS A 13 -9.84 17.80 -11.86
CA LYS A 13 -9.93 16.81 -12.95
C LYS A 13 -9.45 15.41 -12.55
N SER A 14 -8.32 15.32 -11.86
CA SER A 14 -7.76 14.04 -11.40
C SER A 14 -8.64 13.41 -10.31
N PHE A 15 -9.19 14.24 -9.42
CA PHE A 15 -10.10 13.82 -8.38
C PHE A 15 -11.42 13.27 -8.95
N ILE A 16 -12.06 14.00 -9.86
CA ILE A 16 -13.30 13.56 -10.52
C ILE A 16 -13.07 12.26 -11.30
N ALA A 17 -11.95 12.15 -12.03
CA ALA A 17 -11.63 10.92 -12.77
C ALA A 17 -11.49 9.72 -11.83
N ALA A 18 -10.84 9.87 -10.67
CA ALA A 18 -10.73 8.80 -9.68
C ALA A 18 -12.10 8.40 -9.10
N ILE A 19 -12.93 9.38 -8.72
CA ILE A 19 -14.30 9.11 -8.24
C ILE A 19 -15.12 8.35 -9.29
N VAL A 20 -15.08 8.77 -10.55
CA VAL A 20 -15.82 8.12 -11.65
C VAL A 20 -15.35 6.67 -11.80
N ILE A 21 -14.05 6.41 -11.80
CA ILE A 21 -13.53 5.04 -11.89
C ILE A 21 -14.05 4.19 -10.73
N ILE A 22 -13.92 4.67 -9.49
CA ILE A 22 -14.36 3.90 -8.31
C ILE A 22 -15.87 3.69 -8.34
N PHE A 23 -16.65 4.70 -8.73
CA PHE A 23 -18.11 4.59 -8.86
C PHE A 23 -18.52 3.55 -9.91
N LEU A 24 -17.86 3.53 -11.07
CA LEU A 24 -18.07 2.50 -12.08
C LEU A 24 -17.75 1.10 -11.55
N LEU A 25 -16.68 0.96 -10.78
CA LEU A 25 -16.33 -0.31 -10.13
C LEU A 25 -17.40 -0.73 -9.10
N MET A 26 -17.92 0.19 -8.30
CA MET A 26 -19.03 -0.07 -7.39
C MET A 26 -20.29 -0.54 -8.16
N ALA A 27 -20.60 0.09 -9.31
CA ALA A 27 -21.72 -0.28 -10.15
C ALA A 27 -21.54 -1.67 -10.77
N VAL A 28 -20.34 -1.98 -11.28
CA VAL A 28 -20.01 -3.32 -11.80
C VAL A 28 -20.15 -4.38 -10.70
N THR A 29 -19.59 -4.10 -9.52
CA THR A 29 -19.68 -5.03 -8.37
C THR A 29 -21.13 -5.24 -7.94
N TYR A 30 -21.93 -4.20 -7.95
CA TYR A 30 -23.37 -4.29 -7.68
C TYR A 30 -24.10 -5.16 -8.71
N ALA A 31 -23.82 -4.97 -9.99
CA ALA A 31 -24.39 -5.82 -11.04
C ALA A 31 -24.00 -7.30 -10.86
N LEU A 32 -22.76 -7.57 -10.43
CA LEU A 32 -22.30 -8.94 -10.14
C LEU A 32 -23.12 -9.60 -9.01
N THR A 33 -23.69 -8.86 -8.05
CA THR A 33 -24.52 -9.45 -6.99
C THR A 33 -25.83 -10.07 -7.50
N PHE A 34 -26.23 -9.79 -8.73
CA PHE A 34 -27.42 -10.37 -9.40
C PHE A 34 -27.03 -11.43 -10.44
N LEU A 35 -25.79 -11.42 -10.92
CA LEU A 35 -25.32 -12.35 -11.94
C LEU A 35 -24.67 -13.60 -11.35
N VAL A 36 -24.05 -13.46 -10.17
CA VAL A 36 -23.38 -14.56 -9.47
C VAL A 36 -24.34 -15.11 -8.42
N PRO A 37 -24.59 -16.43 -8.37
CA PRO A 37 -25.38 -17.05 -7.31
C PRO A 37 -24.79 -16.73 -5.93
N GLY A 38 -25.65 -16.38 -4.98
CA GLY A 38 -25.22 -16.13 -3.61
C GLY A 38 -24.73 -17.42 -2.93
N GLY A 39 -23.72 -17.30 -2.08
CA GLY A 39 -23.20 -18.43 -1.33
C GLY A 39 -22.35 -18.00 -0.13
N GLU A 40 -22.28 -18.89 0.83
CA GLU A 40 -21.50 -18.68 2.04
C GLU A 40 -20.74 -19.95 2.44
N TYR A 41 -19.48 -19.76 2.84
CA TYR A 41 -18.77 -20.75 3.63
C TYR A 41 -19.10 -20.58 5.10
N ALA A 42 -19.23 -21.68 5.83
CA ALA A 42 -19.28 -21.62 7.28
C ALA A 42 -17.97 -20.99 7.82
N ARG A 43 -18.09 -20.28 8.92
CA ARG A 43 -16.97 -19.62 9.58
C ARG A 43 -16.83 -20.15 11.00
N THR A 44 -15.59 -20.36 11.41
CA THR A 44 -15.23 -20.70 12.79
C THR A 44 -14.24 -19.68 13.33
N VAL A 45 -14.11 -19.65 14.65
CA VAL A 45 -13.16 -18.73 15.32
C VAL A 45 -11.95 -19.58 15.73
N ASP A 46 -10.75 -19.14 15.36
CA ASP A 46 -9.50 -19.80 15.77
C ASP A 46 -9.17 -19.50 17.25
N GLU A 47 -8.12 -20.14 17.77
CA GLU A 47 -7.66 -19.96 19.16
C GLU A 47 -7.19 -18.53 19.46
N ALA A 48 -6.86 -17.74 18.43
CA ALA A 48 -6.46 -16.34 18.54
C ALA A 48 -7.63 -15.37 18.41
N GLY A 49 -8.86 -15.88 18.25
CA GLY A 49 -10.08 -15.07 18.12
C GLY A 49 -10.35 -14.53 16.71
N HIS A 50 -9.65 -15.03 15.67
CA HIS A 50 -9.89 -14.64 14.30
C HIS A 50 -10.96 -15.50 13.64
N THR A 51 -11.81 -14.88 12.85
CA THR A 51 -12.80 -15.58 12.03
C THR A 51 -12.11 -16.20 10.80
N ILE A 52 -12.11 -17.52 10.70
CA ILE A 52 -11.56 -18.31 9.59
C ILE A 52 -12.68 -19.07 8.87
N LEU A 53 -12.44 -19.47 7.62
CA LEU A 53 -13.36 -20.34 6.89
C LEU A 53 -13.30 -21.77 7.45
N ASP A 54 -14.48 -22.33 7.70
CA ASP A 54 -14.62 -23.76 8.01
C ASP A 54 -14.80 -24.54 6.71
N THR A 55 -13.70 -25.12 6.25
CA THR A 55 -13.70 -25.94 5.03
C THR A 55 -14.38 -27.29 5.20
N GLN A 56 -14.60 -27.77 6.44
CA GLN A 56 -15.28 -29.04 6.72
C GLN A 56 -16.80 -28.91 6.65
N ALA A 57 -17.34 -27.77 7.06
CA ALA A 57 -18.78 -27.51 7.01
C ALA A 57 -19.31 -27.23 5.57
N GLY A 58 -18.40 -27.02 4.62
CA GLY A 58 -18.70 -26.89 3.20
C GLY A 58 -19.27 -25.53 2.78
N PHE A 59 -19.52 -25.42 1.48
CA PHE A 59 -20.17 -24.27 0.84
C PHE A 59 -21.68 -24.46 0.81
N ARG A 60 -22.44 -23.38 1.07
CA ARG A 60 -23.90 -23.37 1.00
C ARG A 60 -24.37 -22.27 0.05
N GLU A 61 -25.28 -22.63 -0.85
CA GLU A 61 -25.99 -21.63 -1.64
C GLU A 61 -26.98 -20.87 -0.76
N VAL A 62 -27.00 -19.56 -0.90
CA VAL A 62 -27.91 -18.65 -0.20
C VAL A 62 -28.49 -17.66 -1.21
N GLU A 63 -29.59 -17.02 -0.86
CA GLU A 63 -30.13 -15.95 -1.69
C GLU A 63 -29.16 -14.78 -1.75
N GLY A 64 -28.68 -14.47 -2.96
CA GLY A 64 -27.76 -13.36 -3.21
C GLY A 64 -28.49 -12.07 -3.57
N GLY A 65 -27.73 -11.00 -3.77
CA GLY A 65 -28.25 -9.70 -4.18
C GLY A 65 -28.19 -8.67 -3.06
N LEU A 66 -28.06 -7.42 -3.46
CA LEU A 66 -27.97 -6.29 -2.53
C LEU A 66 -29.09 -5.29 -2.88
N PRO A 67 -29.91 -4.84 -1.89
CA PRO A 67 -30.89 -3.78 -2.12
C PRO A 67 -30.22 -2.49 -2.61
N PHE A 68 -30.85 -1.80 -3.57
CA PHE A 68 -30.31 -0.59 -4.20
C PHE A 68 -29.93 0.49 -3.19
N TYR A 69 -30.73 0.70 -2.14
CA TYR A 69 -30.41 1.69 -1.11
C TYR A 69 -29.14 1.35 -0.32
N LYS A 70 -28.86 0.04 -0.07
CA LYS A 70 -27.62 -0.38 0.59
C LYS A 70 -26.41 -0.13 -0.31
N TRP A 71 -26.56 -0.38 -1.63
CA TRP A 71 -25.49 -0.05 -2.58
C TRP A 71 -25.19 1.45 -2.61
N LEU A 72 -26.23 2.28 -2.72
CA LEU A 72 -26.06 3.74 -2.78
C LEU A 72 -25.44 4.31 -1.50
N LEU A 73 -25.85 3.79 -0.34
CA LEU A 73 -25.35 4.20 0.97
C LEU A 73 -24.10 3.45 1.42
N SER A 74 -23.58 2.51 0.62
CA SER A 74 -22.41 1.68 1.00
C SER A 74 -21.19 2.48 1.46
N PRO A 75 -20.87 3.70 0.95
CA PRO A 75 -19.77 4.50 1.48
C PRO A 75 -19.95 4.95 2.93
N LEU A 76 -21.19 5.02 3.42
CA LEU A 76 -21.48 5.29 4.82
C LEU A 76 -21.63 4.01 5.63
N LEU A 77 -22.31 3.00 5.07
CA LEU A 77 -22.56 1.74 5.75
C LEU A 77 -21.29 0.93 6.03
N VAL A 78 -20.26 1.08 5.20
CA VAL A 78 -18.96 0.42 5.40
C VAL A 78 -18.29 0.82 6.72
N LEU A 79 -18.60 1.98 7.28
CA LEU A 79 -18.08 2.43 8.59
C LEU A 79 -18.66 1.63 9.77
N GLY A 80 -19.81 1.00 9.60
CA GLY A 80 -20.44 0.11 10.58
C GLY A 80 -20.25 -1.38 10.28
N ALA A 81 -19.57 -1.73 9.18
CA ALA A 81 -19.35 -3.11 8.79
C ALA A 81 -18.28 -3.80 9.65
N GLU A 82 -18.29 -5.13 9.64
CA GLU A 82 -17.27 -5.93 10.32
C GLU A 82 -15.87 -5.59 9.75
N GLY A 83 -14.91 -5.32 10.64
CA GLY A 83 -13.55 -4.89 10.27
C GLY A 83 -13.40 -3.41 9.91
N SER A 84 -14.44 -2.58 10.09
CA SER A 84 -14.39 -1.13 9.82
C SER A 84 -13.38 -0.36 10.68
N GLY A 85 -12.95 -0.91 11.81
CA GLY A 85 -11.96 -0.27 12.70
C GLY A 85 -10.66 0.08 11.97
N ALA A 86 -10.15 -0.79 11.11
CA ALA A 86 -8.96 -0.53 10.29
C ALA A 86 -9.20 0.62 9.30
N LEU A 87 -10.35 0.65 8.64
CA LEU A 87 -10.73 1.73 7.72
C LEU A 87 -10.81 3.09 8.45
N ILE A 88 -11.43 3.13 9.62
CA ILE A 88 -11.54 4.34 10.45
C ILE A 88 -10.15 4.81 10.88
N ALA A 89 -9.27 3.88 11.29
CA ALA A 89 -7.89 4.19 11.66
C ALA A 89 -7.10 4.79 10.47
N VAL A 90 -7.24 4.25 9.27
CA VAL A 90 -6.63 4.81 8.03
C VAL A 90 -7.13 6.22 7.77
N ILE A 91 -8.43 6.47 7.89
CA ILE A 91 -9.00 7.81 7.67
C ILE A 91 -8.47 8.80 8.70
N ALA A 92 -8.48 8.44 10.00
CA ALA A 92 -7.95 9.30 11.06
C ALA A 92 -6.46 9.60 10.87
N PHE A 93 -5.66 8.57 10.58
CA PHE A 93 -4.24 8.69 10.25
C PHE A 93 -4.00 9.68 9.12
N LEU A 94 -4.77 9.58 8.04
CA LEU A 94 -4.63 10.42 6.86
C LEU A 94 -4.95 11.90 7.14
N LEU A 95 -5.98 12.15 7.92
CA LEU A 95 -6.34 13.50 8.35
C LEU A 95 -5.19 14.12 9.16
N VAL A 96 -4.63 13.38 10.13
CA VAL A 96 -3.48 13.85 10.94
C VAL A 96 -2.29 14.17 10.02
N ILE A 97 -1.93 13.27 9.12
CA ILE A 97 -0.80 13.44 8.20
C ILE A 97 -1.02 14.66 7.29
N GLY A 98 -2.22 14.82 6.71
CA GLY A 98 -2.54 15.97 5.88
C GLY A 98 -2.38 17.30 6.60
N GLY A 99 -2.84 17.37 7.85
CA GLY A 99 -2.65 18.54 8.71
C GLY A 99 -1.17 18.85 8.98
N VAL A 100 -0.39 17.84 9.33
CA VAL A 100 1.05 17.97 9.61
C VAL A 100 1.82 18.42 8.37
N PHE A 101 1.61 17.76 7.22
CA PHE A 101 2.33 18.12 5.99
C PHE A 101 1.99 19.52 5.49
N ASN A 102 0.73 19.93 5.61
CA ASN A 102 0.37 21.29 5.28
C ASN A 102 1.13 22.32 6.15
N ALA A 103 1.21 22.08 7.46
CA ALA A 103 1.94 22.95 8.37
C ALA A 103 3.45 22.99 8.06
N LEU A 104 4.08 21.84 7.80
CA LEU A 104 5.48 21.74 7.39
C LEU A 104 5.76 22.44 6.06
N ASN A 105 4.84 22.36 5.12
CA ASN A 105 4.97 23.02 3.82
C ASN A 105 4.78 24.54 3.92
N GLU A 106 3.75 24.99 4.62
CA GLU A 106 3.46 26.42 4.80
C GLU A 106 4.53 27.14 5.62
N CYS A 107 5.16 26.47 6.62
CA CYS A 107 6.28 27.08 7.35
C CYS A 107 7.59 27.13 6.54
N GLY A 108 7.64 26.47 5.37
CA GLY A 108 8.81 26.44 4.50
C GLY A 108 9.84 25.35 4.83
N LEU A 109 9.62 24.55 5.89
CA LEU A 109 10.57 23.53 6.33
C LEU A 109 10.78 22.44 5.27
N MET A 110 9.72 22.06 4.53
CA MET A 110 9.83 21.09 3.44
C MET A 110 10.74 21.58 2.32
N GLY A 111 10.61 22.85 1.92
CA GLY A 111 11.48 23.48 0.92
C GLY A 111 12.93 23.56 1.38
N TYR A 112 13.15 23.94 2.64
CA TYR A 112 14.49 24.02 3.24
C TYR A 112 15.17 22.65 3.31
N MET A 113 14.45 21.62 3.77
CA MET A 113 14.94 20.24 3.79
C MET A 113 15.37 19.78 2.39
N LEU A 114 14.55 20.08 1.38
CA LEU A 114 14.79 19.70 0.01
C LEU A 114 16.09 20.35 -0.52
N GLN A 115 16.26 21.66 -0.34
CA GLN A 115 17.48 22.36 -0.74
C GLN A 115 18.73 21.74 -0.10
N LYS A 116 18.66 21.44 1.21
CA LYS A 116 19.77 20.83 1.96
C LYS A 116 20.13 19.43 1.43
N LEU A 117 19.09 18.60 1.15
CA LEU A 117 19.29 17.25 0.60
C LEU A 117 19.86 17.28 -0.83
N VAL A 118 19.35 18.15 -1.69
CA VAL A 118 19.84 18.30 -3.07
C VAL A 118 21.31 18.78 -3.06
N HIS A 119 21.63 19.77 -2.24
CA HIS A 119 23.01 20.25 -2.09
C HIS A 119 23.96 19.13 -1.62
N ARG A 120 23.51 18.31 -0.66
CA ARG A 120 24.34 17.22 -0.09
C ARG A 120 24.51 16.02 -1.01
N PHE A 121 23.47 15.62 -1.74
CA PHE A 121 23.41 14.35 -2.47
C PHE A 121 23.35 14.48 -3.99
N GLY A 122 23.32 15.68 -4.55
CA GLY A 122 23.19 15.91 -6.00
C GLY A 122 24.23 15.16 -6.84
N ALA A 123 25.50 15.14 -6.41
CA ALA A 123 26.58 14.45 -7.12
C ALA A 123 26.42 12.90 -7.13
N VAL A 124 25.71 12.31 -6.17
CA VAL A 124 25.54 10.86 -6.00
C VAL A 124 24.08 10.42 -6.16
N ARG A 125 23.28 11.18 -6.88
CA ARG A 125 21.82 11.02 -7.00
C ARG A 125 21.37 9.58 -7.30
N TYR A 126 22.04 8.84 -8.17
CA TYR A 126 21.67 7.45 -8.50
C TYR A 126 22.03 6.44 -7.40
N ARG A 127 23.05 6.72 -6.57
CA ARG A 127 23.33 5.90 -5.37
C ARG A 127 22.25 6.14 -4.31
N LEU A 128 21.84 7.39 -4.14
CA LEU A 128 20.74 7.73 -3.24
C LEU A 128 19.42 7.06 -3.67
N MET A 129 19.12 7.06 -4.98
CA MET A 129 17.98 6.31 -5.54
C MET A 129 18.02 4.84 -5.12
N ALA A 130 19.16 4.16 -5.30
CA ALA A 130 19.30 2.75 -4.98
C ALA A 130 19.09 2.49 -3.48
N VAL A 131 19.66 3.33 -2.62
CA VAL A 131 19.51 3.22 -1.15
C VAL A 131 18.07 3.46 -0.72
N LEU A 132 17.36 4.44 -1.27
CA LEU A 132 15.97 4.73 -0.94
C LEU A 132 15.04 3.59 -1.39
N ILE A 133 15.22 3.07 -2.60
CA ILE A 133 14.45 1.91 -3.09
C ILE A 133 14.67 0.71 -2.17
N LEU A 134 15.93 0.42 -1.78
CA LEU A 134 16.24 -0.67 -0.86
C LEU A 134 15.60 -0.47 0.51
N PHE A 135 15.64 0.74 1.04
CA PHE A 135 15.05 1.10 2.33
C PHE A 135 13.52 0.86 2.35
N PHE A 136 12.80 1.38 1.34
CA PHE A 136 11.35 1.21 1.28
C PHE A 136 10.95 -0.24 0.97
N MET A 137 11.71 -0.96 0.14
CA MET A 137 11.52 -2.39 -0.06
C MET A 137 11.75 -3.17 1.24
N ALA A 138 12.77 -2.83 2.03
CA ALA A 138 13.03 -3.47 3.31
C ALA A 138 11.89 -3.19 4.32
N MET A 139 11.38 -1.96 4.39
CA MET A 139 10.21 -1.63 5.22
C MET A 139 8.99 -2.51 4.86
N GLY A 140 8.63 -2.58 3.59
CA GLY A 140 7.53 -3.41 3.13
C GLY A 140 7.74 -4.91 3.40
N SER A 141 8.98 -5.40 3.23
CA SER A 141 9.31 -6.82 3.28
C SER A 141 9.51 -7.39 4.69
N LEU A 142 10.02 -6.58 5.61
CA LEU A 142 10.35 -7.02 6.97
C LEU A 142 9.26 -6.65 7.99
N VAL A 143 8.63 -5.50 7.80
CA VAL A 143 7.63 -4.97 8.73
C VAL A 143 6.21 -5.17 8.19
N GLY A 144 6.06 -5.21 6.86
CA GLY A 144 4.75 -5.19 6.22
C GLY A 144 4.14 -3.79 6.21
N SER A 145 4.98 -2.75 6.37
CA SER A 145 4.57 -1.35 6.33
C SER A 145 4.26 -0.93 4.92
N PHE A 146 3.02 -0.62 4.66
CA PHE A 146 2.57 -0.05 3.39
C PHE A 146 1.86 1.29 3.62
N GLU A 147 0.93 1.33 4.56
CA GLU A 147 0.22 2.53 4.96
C GLU A 147 1.16 3.58 5.57
N GLU A 148 2.13 3.15 6.35
CA GLU A 148 3.12 3.99 7.01
C GLU A 148 4.09 4.68 6.04
N VAL A 149 4.20 4.17 4.81
CA VAL A 149 5.00 4.80 3.76
C VAL A 149 4.28 6.00 3.13
N VAL A 150 2.95 6.03 3.15
CA VAL A 150 2.15 7.09 2.52
C VAL A 150 2.63 8.51 2.87
N PRO A 151 2.85 8.86 4.15
CA PRO A 151 3.33 10.20 4.53
C PRO A 151 4.76 10.50 4.08
N LEU A 152 5.56 9.48 3.77
CA LEU A 152 6.93 9.66 3.27
C LEU A 152 6.96 9.92 1.76
N VAL A 153 5.91 9.56 1.03
CA VAL A 153 5.83 9.73 -0.44
C VAL A 153 6.05 11.18 -0.88
N PRO A 154 5.40 12.21 -0.29
CA PRO A 154 5.66 13.60 -0.66
C PRO A 154 7.11 14.04 -0.42
N ILE A 155 7.74 13.56 0.65
CA ILE A 155 9.13 13.86 0.98
C ILE A 155 10.06 13.34 -0.11
N VAL A 156 9.91 12.04 -0.45
CA VAL A 156 10.74 11.38 -1.47
C VAL A 156 10.47 11.96 -2.86
N THR A 157 9.22 12.29 -3.16
CA THR A 157 8.85 12.90 -4.43
C THR A 157 9.45 14.31 -4.58
N SER A 158 9.40 15.12 -3.53
CA SER A 158 10.03 16.42 -3.52
C SER A 158 11.55 16.32 -3.68
N LEU A 159 12.18 15.33 -3.03
CA LEU A 159 13.59 15.04 -3.20
C LEU A 159 13.90 14.62 -4.65
N ALA A 160 13.10 13.74 -5.25
CA ALA A 160 13.28 13.30 -6.63
C ALA A 160 13.22 14.48 -7.61
N MET A 161 12.23 15.37 -7.44
CA MET A 161 12.10 16.59 -8.25
C MET A 161 13.31 17.53 -8.08
N GLY A 162 13.79 17.68 -6.86
CA GLY A 162 14.99 18.47 -6.57
C GLY A 162 16.27 17.91 -7.17
N LEU A 163 16.35 16.59 -7.35
CA LEU A 163 17.45 15.92 -8.03
C LEU A 163 17.33 15.90 -9.57
N GLY A 164 16.32 16.62 -10.12
CA GLY A 164 16.08 16.76 -11.54
C GLY A 164 15.22 15.64 -12.15
N TRP A 165 14.56 14.84 -11.34
CA TRP A 165 13.64 13.79 -11.79
C TRP A 165 12.18 14.26 -11.73
N ASP A 166 11.24 13.39 -12.05
CA ASP A 166 9.80 13.68 -12.02
C ASP A 166 9.09 13.09 -10.80
N VAL A 167 7.82 13.46 -10.64
CA VAL A 167 6.94 12.97 -9.58
C VAL A 167 6.82 11.44 -9.62
N LEU A 168 6.74 10.83 -10.82
CA LEU A 168 6.59 9.38 -10.97
C LEU A 168 7.80 8.63 -10.45
N THR A 169 9.00 9.18 -10.66
CA THR A 169 10.25 8.65 -10.09
C THR A 169 10.19 8.65 -8.56
N GLY A 170 9.72 9.74 -7.95
CA GLY A 170 9.60 9.84 -6.48
C GLY A 170 8.60 8.84 -5.89
N VAL A 171 7.43 8.70 -6.50
CA VAL A 171 6.43 7.70 -6.11
C VAL A 171 6.96 6.28 -6.29
N ALA A 172 7.74 6.02 -7.36
CA ALA A 172 8.32 4.71 -7.59
C ALA A 172 9.43 4.38 -6.56
N MET A 173 10.25 5.36 -6.17
CA MET A 173 11.29 5.18 -5.17
C MET A 173 10.75 4.93 -3.75
N SER A 174 9.51 5.29 -3.48
CA SER A 174 8.85 5.15 -2.18
C SER A 174 7.74 4.11 -2.20
N LEU A 175 6.55 4.46 -2.70
CA LEU A 175 5.36 3.63 -2.64
C LEU A 175 5.50 2.33 -3.44
N LEU A 176 5.99 2.40 -4.71
CA LEU A 176 6.19 1.20 -5.53
C LEU A 176 7.25 0.30 -4.91
N ALA A 177 8.32 0.88 -4.37
CA ALA A 177 9.37 0.12 -3.68
C ALA A 177 8.82 -0.59 -2.43
N ALA A 178 8.00 0.07 -1.61
CA ALA A 178 7.36 -0.53 -0.46
C ALA A 178 6.43 -1.69 -0.85
N GLY A 179 5.60 -1.51 -1.89
CA GLY A 179 4.73 -2.56 -2.41
C GLY A 179 5.50 -3.76 -2.99
N CYS A 180 6.62 -3.51 -3.67
CA CYS A 180 7.52 -4.57 -4.13
C CYS A 180 8.13 -5.35 -2.96
N GLY A 181 8.55 -4.65 -1.91
CA GLY A 181 9.05 -5.27 -0.69
C GLY A 181 7.98 -6.08 0.03
N PHE A 182 6.79 -5.52 0.18
CA PHE A 182 5.64 -6.18 0.78
C PHE A 182 5.29 -7.51 0.08
N ALA A 183 5.30 -7.51 -1.26
CA ALA A 183 5.07 -8.71 -2.06
C ALA A 183 6.19 -9.75 -1.94
N ALA A 184 7.45 -9.32 -1.92
CA ALA A 184 8.58 -10.22 -1.70
C ALA A 184 8.53 -10.91 -0.33
N GLY A 185 7.93 -10.25 0.68
CA GLY A 185 7.48 -10.81 1.94
C GLY A 185 8.53 -11.63 2.69
N VAL A 186 9.79 -11.15 2.83
CA VAL A 186 10.86 -11.93 3.45
C VAL A 186 10.48 -12.36 4.86
N ALA A 187 10.00 -11.43 5.68
CA ALA A 187 9.55 -11.67 7.04
C ALA A 187 8.33 -10.80 7.41
N ASN A 188 7.46 -10.52 6.42
CA ASN A 188 6.26 -9.73 6.62
C ASN A 188 5.27 -10.45 7.54
N PRO A 189 5.02 -9.94 8.77
CA PRO A 189 4.17 -10.62 9.74
C PRO A 189 2.69 -10.63 9.35
N PHE A 190 2.22 -9.61 8.58
CA PHE A 190 0.81 -9.43 8.23
C PHE A 190 0.36 -10.31 7.06
N THR A 191 1.28 -10.74 6.18
CA THR A 191 0.97 -11.63 5.07
C THR A 191 1.60 -12.98 5.28
N ILE A 192 2.94 -13.06 5.25
CA ILE A 192 3.67 -14.33 5.38
C ILE A 192 3.45 -14.97 6.76
N GLY A 193 3.55 -14.18 7.84
CA GLY A 193 3.35 -14.68 9.20
C GLY A 193 1.96 -15.29 9.39
N VAL A 194 0.91 -14.54 9.03
CA VAL A 194 -0.49 -15.02 9.12
C VAL A 194 -0.70 -16.24 8.21
N ALA A 195 -0.26 -16.17 6.95
CA ALA A 195 -0.44 -17.27 6.00
C ALA A 195 0.27 -18.55 6.43
N GLN A 196 1.49 -18.46 6.98
CA GLN A 196 2.23 -19.62 7.50
C GLN A 196 1.56 -20.21 8.74
N THR A 197 1.07 -19.37 9.65
CA THR A 197 0.32 -19.84 10.83
C THR A 197 -0.91 -20.61 10.41
N LEU A 198 -1.72 -20.08 9.48
CA LEU A 198 -2.92 -20.76 8.96
C LEU A 198 -2.61 -22.04 8.18
N ALA A 199 -1.43 -22.14 7.57
CA ALA A 199 -0.96 -23.31 6.87
C ALA A 199 -0.26 -24.34 7.78
N GLY A 200 -0.16 -24.08 9.09
CA GLY A 200 0.55 -24.96 10.04
C GLY A 200 2.07 -24.99 9.83
N LEU A 201 2.66 -23.95 9.24
CA LEU A 201 4.09 -23.88 8.96
C LEU A 201 4.83 -23.05 10.02
N PRO A 202 6.10 -23.36 10.32
CA PRO A 202 6.91 -22.53 11.19
C PRO A 202 7.03 -21.11 10.63
N MET A 203 6.85 -20.09 11.50
CA MET A 203 6.93 -18.68 11.12
C MET A 203 8.25 -18.38 10.41
N PHE A 204 8.15 -17.65 9.31
CA PHE A 204 9.26 -17.23 8.45
C PHE A 204 10.13 -18.35 7.88
N SER A 205 9.68 -19.63 7.96
CA SER A 205 10.33 -20.73 7.26
C SER A 205 10.35 -20.51 5.73
N GLY A 206 11.26 -21.18 5.01
CA GLY A 206 11.39 -21.04 3.56
C GLY A 206 11.88 -19.66 3.11
N VAL A 207 12.59 -18.90 3.94
CA VAL A 207 13.01 -17.51 3.67
C VAL A 207 13.94 -17.35 2.46
N TRP A 208 14.68 -18.38 2.08
CA TRP A 208 15.72 -18.28 1.05
C TRP A 208 15.17 -17.87 -0.34
N LEU A 209 14.04 -18.46 -0.78
CA LEU A 209 13.44 -18.10 -2.07
C LEU A 209 12.82 -16.70 -2.02
N ARG A 210 12.29 -16.27 -0.88
CA ARG A 210 11.80 -14.92 -0.66
C ARG A 210 12.93 -13.88 -0.70
N LEU A 211 14.11 -14.21 -0.16
CA LEU A 211 15.30 -13.35 -0.28
C LEU A 211 15.79 -13.27 -1.71
N LEU A 212 15.83 -14.38 -2.45
CA LEU A 212 16.14 -14.38 -3.87
C LEU A 212 15.13 -13.53 -4.64
N SER A 213 13.85 -13.70 -4.36
CA SER A 213 12.78 -12.90 -4.98
C SER A 213 12.94 -11.41 -4.68
N PHE A 214 13.24 -11.06 -3.42
CA PHE A 214 13.52 -9.69 -3.03
C PHE A 214 14.68 -9.10 -3.84
N ALA A 215 15.79 -9.82 -3.98
CA ALA A 215 16.95 -9.37 -4.74
C ALA A 215 16.63 -9.18 -6.24
N CYS A 216 15.92 -10.13 -6.85
CA CYS A 216 15.52 -10.05 -8.27
C CYS A 216 14.55 -8.88 -8.52
N ILE A 217 13.56 -8.69 -7.65
CA ILE A 217 12.57 -7.60 -7.74
C ILE A 217 13.25 -6.26 -7.51
N TYR A 218 14.18 -6.17 -6.54
CA TYR A 218 14.97 -4.97 -6.31
C TYR A 218 15.78 -4.58 -7.56
N ALA A 219 16.48 -5.54 -8.17
CA ALA A 219 17.26 -5.29 -9.38
C ALA A 219 16.38 -4.82 -10.55
N LEU A 220 15.20 -5.45 -10.73
CA LEU A 220 14.23 -5.06 -11.75
C LEU A 220 13.71 -3.64 -11.51
N LEU A 221 13.29 -3.33 -10.27
CA LEU A 221 12.75 -2.02 -9.91
C LEU A 221 13.80 -0.92 -10.06
N LEU A 222 14.99 -1.14 -9.52
CA LEU A 222 16.09 -0.19 -9.65
C LEU A 222 16.46 0.08 -11.10
N GLY A 223 16.53 -0.99 -11.92
CA GLY A 223 16.77 -0.88 -13.36
C GLY A 223 15.69 -0.07 -14.08
N PHE A 224 14.42 -0.37 -13.79
CA PHE A 224 13.28 0.32 -14.37
C PHE A 224 13.24 1.81 -14.01
N VAL A 225 13.37 2.15 -12.73
CA VAL A 225 13.34 3.54 -12.25
C VAL A 225 14.54 4.33 -12.78
N ARG A 226 15.74 3.72 -12.75
CA ARG A 226 16.96 4.34 -13.29
C ARG A 226 16.89 4.59 -14.80
N PHE A 227 16.31 3.65 -15.55
CA PHE A 227 16.12 3.80 -16.98
C PHE A 227 15.15 4.94 -17.32
N HIS A 228 14.03 5.03 -16.58
CA HIS A 228 13.10 6.14 -16.70
C HIS A 228 13.77 7.48 -16.36
N ALA A 229 14.44 7.55 -15.22
CA ALA A 229 15.11 8.75 -14.74
C ALA A 229 16.20 9.29 -15.71
N LYS A 230 16.90 8.39 -16.42
CA LYS A 230 17.90 8.77 -17.45
C LYS A 230 17.28 9.33 -18.74
N ARG A 231 16.01 9.03 -19.01
CA ARG A 231 15.30 9.51 -20.21
C ARG A 231 14.62 10.86 -20.00
N LEU A 232 14.54 11.30 -18.76
CA LEU A 232 13.98 12.62 -18.47
C LEU A 232 14.93 13.69 -19.02
N PRO A 233 14.37 14.75 -19.68
CA PRO A 233 15.18 15.90 -20.06
C PRO A 233 15.84 16.46 -18.79
N GLU A 234 17.10 16.83 -18.90
CA GLU A 234 17.80 17.52 -17.79
C GLU A 234 17.04 18.81 -17.46
N ARG A 235 16.09 18.70 -16.58
CA ARG A 235 15.48 19.86 -15.96
C ARG A 235 16.48 20.41 -14.97
N ALA A 236 16.84 21.66 -15.19
CA ALA A 236 17.82 22.38 -14.42
C ALA A 236 17.74 22.08 -12.90
N SER A 237 18.50 21.08 -12.46
CA SER A 237 19.02 20.97 -11.09
C SER A 237 19.70 22.29 -10.68
N GLU A 238 20.13 23.10 -11.66
CA GLU A 238 20.77 24.40 -11.52
C GLU A 238 19.89 25.46 -10.83
N LYS A 239 18.56 25.48 -11.01
CA LYS A 239 17.70 26.46 -10.34
C LYS A 239 17.41 26.17 -8.87
N MET A 240 17.60 24.93 -8.37
CA MET A 240 17.49 24.62 -6.95
C MET A 240 18.86 24.61 -6.23
N ALA A 241 19.95 24.67 -6.99
CA ALA A 241 21.29 24.88 -6.47
C ALA A 241 21.56 26.37 -6.09
N GLU A 242 20.57 27.28 -6.25
CA GLU A 242 20.68 28.62 -5.70
C GLU A 242 20.83 28.53 -4.18
N ALA A 243 21.96 29.04 -3.75
CA ALA A 243 22.53 29.13 -2.42
C ALA A 243 21.60 28.70 -1.27
N HIS A 244 21.85 27.50 -0.73
CA HIS A 244 21.32 27.14 0.57
C HIS A 244 21.79 28.18 1.60
N VAL A 245 20.88 29.06 2.02
CA VAL A 245 21.17 30.02 3.10
C VAL A 245 20.86 29.30 4.41
N PRO A 246 21.88 29.02 5.24
CA PRO A 246 21.68 28.36 6.52
C PRO A 246 20.79 29.20 7.44
N ASP A 247 19.71 28.62 7.93
CA ASP A 247 18.81 29.20 8.92
C ASP A 247 18.81 28.30 10.17
N LYS A 248 19.26 28.85 11.30
CA LYS A 248 19.37 28.11 12.57
C LYS A 248 18.03 27.60 13.08
N HIS A 249 16.93 28.32 12.84
CA HIS A 249 15.59 27.91 13.25
C HIS A 249 15.09 26.76 12.37
N MET A 250 15.31 26.85 11.06
CA MET A 250 14.98 25.78 10.12
C MET A 250 15.85 24.53 10.37
N ASP A 251 17.13 24.70 10.66
CA ASP A 251 18.03 23.57 11.01
C ASP A 251 17.57 22.85 12.28
N ARG A 252 17.16 23.58 13.31
CA ARG A 252 16.61 22.98 14.55
C ARG A 252 15.30 22.25 14.27
N GLY A 253 14.40 22.86 13.49
CA GLY A 253 13.14 22.24 13.08
C GLY A 253 13.38 20.94 12.31
N LEU A 254 14.30 20.96 11.35
CA LEU A 254 14.65 19.79 10.55
C LEU A 254 15.31 18.69 11.41
N LEU A 255 16.19 19.05 12.33
CA LEU A 255 16.83 18.10 13.24
C LEU A 255 15.81 17.41 14.14
N LEU A 256 14.90 18.17 14.77
CA LEU A 256 13.84 17.61 15.61
C LEU A 256 12.92 16.69 14.81
N PHE A 257 12.51 17.14 13.60
CA PHE A 257 11.70 16.30 12.70
C PHE A 257 12.40 14.98 12.39
N ALA A 258 13.68 15.05 11.99
CA ALA A 258 14.45 13.85 11.62
C ALA A 258 14.69 12.91 12.80
N LEU A 259 14.99 13.43 14.00
CA LEU A 259 15.22 12.62 15.19
C LEU A 259 13.95 11.90 15.66
N ILE A 260 12.81 12.62 15.74
CA ILE A 260 11.54 12.04 16.17
C ILE A 260 11.04 11.04 15.12
N LEU A 261 11.14 11.39 13.83
CA LEU A 261 10.78 10.48 12.74
C LEU A 261 11.67 9.23 12.74
N GLY A 262 12.99 9.39 12.93
CA GLY A 262 13.93 8.28 13.01
C GLY A 262 13.66 7.34 14.20
N ALA A 263 13.38 7.91 15.38
CA ALA A 263 12.99 7.14 16.56
C ALA A 263 11.68 6.38 16.33
N GLY A 264 10.68 7.03 15.72
CA GLY A 264 9.41 6.39 15.39
C GLY A 264 9.56 5.27 14.35
N ILE A 265 10.38 5.47 13.32
CA ILE A 265 10.71 4.42 12.34
C ILE A 265 11.38 3.23 13.05
N ALA A 266 12.29 3.47 13.99
CA ALA A 266 12.91 2.40 14.77
C ALA A 266 11.87 1.60 15.59
N VAL A 267 10.87 2.29 16.19
CA VAL A 267 9.76 1.64 16.90
C VAL A 267 8.91 0.83 15.93
N VAL A 268 8.57 1.36 14.75
CA VAL A 268 7.82 0.64 13.71
C VAL A 268 8.58 -0.60 13.23
N LEU A 269 9.90 -0.48 12.99
CA LEU A 269 10.72 -1.64 12.62
C LEU A 269 10.77 -2.70 13.73
N SER A 270 10.75 -2.30 15.00
CA SER A 270 10.71 -3.24 16.13
C SER A 270 9.37 -3.95 16.27
N SER A 271 8.26 -3.40 15.73
CA SER A 271 6.94 -4.06 15.75
C SER A 271 6.92 -5.39 14.99
N GLY A 272 7.81 -5.57 14.01
CA GLY A 272 8.02 -6.86 13.34
C GLY A 272 8.45 -7.97 14.30
N PHE A 273 9.14 -7.62 15.39
CA PHE A 273 9.66 -8.55 16.40
C PHE A 273 8.85 -8.57 17.70
N ILE A 274 8.06 -7.51 17.96
CA ILE A 274 7.28 -7.36 19.20
C ILE A 274 5.78 -7.41 18.85
N PRO A 275 5.10 -8.58 19.07
CA PRO A 275 3.70 -8.76 18.68
C PRO A 275 2.75 -7.69 19.23
N ALA A 276 2.96 -7.26 20.49
CA ALA A 276 2.13 -6.26 21.15
C ALA A 276 2.14 -4.86 20.46
N LEU A 277 3.11 -4.58 19.60
CA LEU A 277 3.18 -3.31 18.86
C LEU A 277 2.50 -3.37 17.49
N ARG A 278 2.23 -4.57 16.95
CA ARG A 278 1.72 -4.76 15.57
C ARG A 278 0.39 -4.05 15.35
N ASP A 279 -0.55 -4.25 16.26
CA ASP A 279 -1.90 -3.72 16.13
C ASP A 279 -1.95 -2.18 16.28
N PHE A 280 -0.91 -1.60 16.86
CA PHE A 280 -0.78 -0.17 17.11
C PHE A 280 0.12 0.56 16.12
N THR A 281 0.70 -0.11 15.12
CA THR A 281 1.70 0.49 14.19
C THR A 281 1.19 1.75 13.53
N MET A 282 -0.05 1.75 13.03
CA MET A 282 -0.66 2.92 12.40
C MET A 282 -0.86 4.08 13.36
N ILE A 283 -1.26 3.80 14.60
CA ILE A 283 -1.43 4.81 15.65
C ILE A 283 -0.06 5.38 16.03
N ILE A 284 0.96 4.52 16.18
CA ILE A 284 2.34 4.92 16.48
C ILE A 284 2.85 5.87 15.40
N VAL A 285 2.65 5.55 14.12
CA VAL A 285 3.08 6.41 13.00
C VAL A 285 2.32 7.73 12.98
N ALA A 286 1.00 7.72 13.23
CA ALA A 286 0.21 8.95 13.30
C ALA A 286 0.72 9.89 14.41
N VAL A 287 0.93 9.34 15.62
CA VAL A 287 1.45 10.08 16.77
C VAL A 287 2.87 10.59 16.52
N MET A 288 3.74 9.74 15.97
CA MET A 288 5.10 10.10 15.59
C MET A 288 5.13 11.29 14.64
N PHE A 289 4.35 11.25 13.55
CA PHE A 289 4.28 12.36 12.59
C PHE A 289 3.68 13.62 13.23
N LEU A 290 2.65 13.48 14.05
CA LEU A 290 2.06 14.61 14.76
C LEU A 290 3.07 15.28 15.67
N VAL A 291 3.77 14.51 16.52
CA VAL A 291 4.78 15.02 17.45
C VAL A 291 5.97 15.62 16.70
N ALA A 292 6.47 14.92 15.67
CA ALA A 292 7.57 15.40 14.84
C ALA A 292 7.20 16.72 14.13
N GLY A 293 6.01 16.79 13.54
CA GLY A 293 5.54 17.98 12.83
C GLY A 293 5.31 19.16 13.75
N VAL A 294 4.64 18.95 14.88
CA VAL A 294 4.43 19.99 15.90
C VAL A 294 5.76 20.53 16.42
N ALA A 295 6.67 19.65 16.86
CA ALA A 295 7.98 20.05 17.37
C ALA A 295 8.79 20.81 16.31
N ALA A 296 8.79 20.32 15.06
CA ALA A 296 9.51 20.95 13.97
C ALA A 296 8.97 22.36 13.65
N VAL A 297 7.65 22.51 13.51
CA VAL A 297 7.03 23.80 13.19
C VAL A 297 7.26 24.81 14.30
N LEU A 298 7.11 24.40 15.57
CA LEU A 298 7.36 25.30 16.70
C LEU A 298 8.85 25.75 16.76
N ALA A 299 9.78 24.84 16.43
CA ALA A 299 11.21 25.15 16.38
C ALA A 299 11.57 26.17 15.27
N THR A 300 10.75 26.30 14.21
CA THR A 300 10.92 27.34 13.19
C THR A 300 10.51 28.75 13.66
N GLY A 301 10.02 28.89 14.91
CA GLY A 301 9.55 30.15 15.48
C GLY A 301 8.09 30.48 15.19
N LYS A 302 7.32 29.57 14.59
CA LYS A 302 5.87 29.75 14.39
C LYS A 302 5.12 29.47 15.71
N GLY A 303 4.12 30.27 16.01
CA GLY A 303 3.30 30.11 17.21
C GLY A 303 2.24 29.02 17.09
N VAL A 304 1.73 28.54 18.24
CA VAL A 304 0.70 27.48 18.31
C VAL A 304 -0.57 27.84 17.54
N LYS A 305 -1.03 29.09 17.62
CA LYS A 305 -2.24 29.55 16.87
C LYS A 305 -2.06 29.42 15.36
N TRP A 306 -0.88 29.76 14.86
CA TRP A 306 -0.53 29.61 13.44
C TRP A 306 -0.52 28.12 13.06
N LEU A 307 0.13 27.28 13.89
CA LEU A 307 0.19 25.83 13.67
C LEU A 307 -1.21 25.22 13.59
N LEU A 308 -2.09 25.52 14.54
CA LEU A 308 -3.48 25.01 14.54
C LEU A 308 -4.25 25.45 13.28
N LYS A 309 -4.11 26.69 12.87
CA LYS A 309 -4.77 27.20 11.64
C LYS A 309 -4.28 26.45 10.41
N SER A 310 -2.96 26.28 10.28
CA SER A 310 -2.37 25.59 9.13
C SER A 310 -2.72 24.09 9.15
N PHE A 311 -2.71 23.45 10.33
CA PHE A 311 -3.11 22.07 10.50
C PHE A 311 -4.58 21.83 10.08
N LEU A 312 -5.51 22.68 10.57
CA LEU A 312 -6.92 22.59 10.18
C LEU A 312 -7.15 22.85 8.68
N SER A 313 -6.39 23.77 8.08
CA SER A 313 -6.40 23.96 6.62
C SER A 313 -5.97 22.70 5.87
N GLY A 314 -4.98 21.97 6.39
CA GLY A 314 -4.53 20.69 5.84
C GLY A 314 -5.59 19.59 5.95
N LEU A 315 -6.31 19.51 7.08
CA LEU A 315 -7.45 18.59 7.23
C LEU A 315 -8.51 18.80 6.15
N VAL A 316 -8.89 20.06 5.93
CA VAL A 316 -9.90 20.41 4.90
C VAL A 316 -9.39 20.07 3.50
N ALA A 317 -8.11 20.31 3.22
CA ALA A 317 -7.52 20.05 1.92
C ALA A 317 -7.51 18.53 1.56
N ILE A 318 -7.36 17.65 2.57
CA ILE A 318 -7.30 16.20 2.35
C ILE A 318 -8.67 15.51 2.50
N ALA A 319 -9.67 16.19 3.07
CA ALA A 319 -11.01 15.64 3.29
C ALA A 319 -11.66 14.97 2.04
N PRO A 320 -11.50 15.50 0.81
CA PRO A 320 -11.99 14.84 -0.38
C PRO A 320 -11.45 13.42 -0.59
N SER A 321 -10.22 13.13 -0.12
CA SER A 321 -9.62 11.79 -0.22
C SER A 321 -10.34 10.78 0.67
N VAL A 322 -10.96 11.21 1.77
CA VAL A 322 -11.77 10.35 2.65
C VAL A 322 -12.95 9.75 1.89
N LEU A 323 -13.63 10.55 1.05
CA LEU A 323 -14.72 10.04 0.22
C LEU A 323 -14.23 8.94 -0.74
N MET A 324 -13.08 9.12 -1.38
CA MET A 324 -12.52 8.09 -2.26
C MET A 324 -12.22 6.78 -1.51
N ILE A 325 -11.73 6.88 -0.27
CA ILE A 325 -11.45 5.71 0.57
C ILE A 325 -12.75 4.98 0.91
N LEU A 326 -13.77 5.70 1.33
CA LEU A 326 -15.07 5.13 1.66
C LEU A 326 -15.71 4.44 0.46
N MET A 327 -15.66 5.06 -0.72
CA MET A 327 -16.15 4.47 -1.97
C MET A 327 -15.33 3.22 -2.35
N ALA A 328 -14.02 3.26 -2.25
CA ALA A 328 -13.18 2.09 -2.54
C ALA A 328 -13.46 0.93 -1.57
N ALA A 329 -13.61 1.21 -0.28
CA ALA A 329 -13.98 0.20 0.73
C ALA A 329 -15.40 -0.37 0.52
N SER A 330 -16.29 0.41 -0.10
CA SER A 330 -17.64 -0.05 -0.46
C SER A 330 -17.64 -1.22 -1.42
N ILE A 331 -16.63 -1.35 -2.28
CA ILE A 331 -16.54 -2.46 -3.24
C ILE A 331 -16.53 -3.80 -2.49
N ARG A 332 -15.68 -3.93 -1.46
CA ARG A 332 -15.68 -5.12 -0.59
C ARG A 332 -17.01 -5.30 0.14
N TYR A 333 -17.56 -4.22 0.70
CA TYR A 333 -18.84 -4.24 1.41
C TYR A 333 -19.96 -4.80 0.52
N ILE A 334 -20.05 -4.35 -0.75
CA ILE A 334 -21.03 -4.82 -1.72
C ILE A 334 -20.89 -6.32 -1.99
N LEU A 335 -19.66 -6.85 -2.12
CA LEU A 335 -19.44 -8.28 -2.34
C LEU A 335 -19.85 -9.13 -1.13
N VAL A 336 -19.55 -8.67 0.08
CA VAL A 336 -19.85 -9.39 1.33
C VAL A 336 -21.34 -9.37 1.59
N GLU A 337 -21.97 -8.21 1.59
CA GLU A 337 -23.41 -8.05 1.85
C GLU A 337 -24.28 -8.65 0.73
N GLY A 338 -23.78 -8.62 -0.52
CA GLY A 338 -24.40 -9.27 -1.66
C GLY A 338 -24.23 -10.79 -1.69
N LYS A 339 -23.52 -11.38 -0.71
CA LYS A 339 -23.31 -12.83 -0.55
C LYS A 339 -22.62 -13.50 -1.73
N ILE A 340 -21.81 -12.76 -2.51
CA ILE A 340 -21.17 -13.31 -3.71
C ILE A 340 -19.65 -13.51 -3.54
N LEU A 341 -19.04 -13.01 -2.48
CA LEU A 341 -17.61 -13.15 -2.25
C LEU A 341 -17.19 -14.63 -2.14
N ASP A 342 -17.89 -15.38 -1.30
CA ASP A 342 -17.60 -16.80 -1.08
C ASP A 342 -17.94 -17.65 -2.31
N SER A 343 -18.97 -17.26 -3.08
CA SER A 343 -19.30 -17.91 -4.36
C SER A 343 -18.20 -17.74 -5.40
N LEU A 344 -17.61 -16.54 -5.51
CA LEU A 344 -16.49 -16.29 -6.40
C LEU A 344 -15.27 -17.14 -6.00
N LEU A 345 -15.03 -17.30 -4.70
CA LEU A 345 -13.98 -18.17 -4.17
C LEU A 345 -14.26 -19.65 -4.49
N HIS A 346 -15.50 -20.10 -4.28
CA HIS A 346 -15.91 -21.47 -4.55
C HIS A 346 -15.77 -21.83 -6.04
N MET A 347 -16.22 -20.96 -6.93
CA MET A 347 -16.06 -21.12 -8.37
C MET A 347 -14.58 -21.19 -8.78
N ALA A 348 -13.75 -20.35 -8.18
CA ALA A 348 -12.33 -20.32 -8.45
C ALA A 348 -11.64 -21.65 -8.01
N VAL A 349 -11.97 -22.15 -6.83
CA VAL A 349 -11.45 -23.46 -6.35
C VAL A 349 -11.94 -24.60 -7.24
N GLY A 350 -13.23 -24.60 -7.65
CA GLY A 350 -13.80 -25.62 -8.54
C GLY A 350 -13.11 -25.66 -9.93
N ALA A 351 -12.66 -24.51 -10.44
CA ALA A 351 -11.97 -24.44 -11.73
C ALA A 351 -10.58 -25.10 -11.72
N ALA A 352 -10.00 -25.37 -10.54
CA ALA A 352 -8.64 -25.95 -10.41
C ALA A 352 -8.57 -27.47 -10.66
N GLY A 353 -9.71 -28.18 -10.79
CA GLY A 353 -9.81 -29.65 -10.67
C GLY A 353 -8.94 -30.50 -11.60
N ASN A 354 -8.50 -30.01 -12.79
CA ASN A 354 -7.70 -30.77 -13.77
C ASN A 354 -6.41 -30.06 -14.21
N MET A 355 -5.84 -29.22 -13.36
CA MET A 355 -4.65 -28.44 -13.70
C MET A 355 -3.36 -29.24 -13.48
N SER A 356 -2.32 -28.95 -14.27
CA SER A 356 -0.95 -29.37 -13.91
C SER A 356 -0.45 -28.60 -12.70
N ARG A 357 0.56 -29.10 -12.01
CA ARG A 357 1.18 -28.41 -10.85
C ARG A 357 1.59 -26.97 -11.17
N ALA A 358 2.22 -26.76 -12.33
CA ALA A 358 2.64 -25.44 -12.78
C ALA A 358 1.44 -24.52 -13.04
N ALA A 359 0.41 -25.04 -13.71
CA ALA A 359 -0.82 -24.29 -13.97
C ALA A 359 -1.53 -23.92 -12.66
N LEU A 360 -1.58 -24.84 -11.68
CA LEU A 360 -2.19 -24.58 -10.38
C LEU A 360 -1.49 -23.46 -9.60
N VAL A 361 -0.14 -23.46 -9.55
CA VAL A 361 0.63 -22.42 -8.87
C VAL A 361 0.37 -21.03 -9.49
N LEU A 362 0.38 -20.95 -10.83
CA LEU A 362 0.08 -19.72 -11.55
C LEU A 362 -1.39 -19.30 -11.40
N PHE A 363 -2.29 -20.26 -11.31
CA PHE A 363 -3.71 -20.03 -11.08
C PHE A 363 -3.97 -19.46 -9.66
N ILE A 364 -3.33 -20.04 -8.62
CA ILE A 364 -3.37 -19.47 -7.26
C ILE A 364 -2.85 -18.02 -7.26
N TYR A 365 -1.74 -17.77 -7.95
CA TYR A 365 -1.20 -16.43 -8.10
C TYR A 365 -2.23 -15.48 -8.78
N ALA A 366 -2.85 -15.93 -9.87
CA ALA A 366 -3.86 -15.15 -10.60
C ALA A 366 -5.11 -14.87 -9.74
N ILE A 367 -5.61 -15.86 -8.98
CA ILE A 367 -6.73 -15.66 -8.05
C ILE A 367 -6.38 -14.60 -7.00
N CYS A 368 -5.18 -14.69 -6.41
CA CYS A 368 -4.74 -13.71 -5.42
C CYS A 368 -4.66 -12.29 -6.00
N LEU A 369 -4.18 -12.15 -7.26
CA LEU A 369 -4.18 -10.89 -7.98
C LEU A 369 -5.60 -10.35 -8.19
N VAL A 370 -6.51 -11.19 -8.68
CA VAL A 370 -7.92 -10.76 -8.94
C VAL A 370 -8.60 -10.36 -7.64
N LEU A 371 -8.45 -11.18 -6.59
CA LEU A 371 -9.08 -10.89 -5.29
C LEU A 371 -8.49 -9.66 -4.61
N ASN A 372 -7.22 -9.34 -4.85
CA ASN A 372 -6.63 -8.12 -4.31
C ASN A 372 -7.28 -6.84 -4.86
N PHE A 373 -7.89 -6.92 -6.03
CA PHE A 373 -8.69 -5.81 -6.56
C PHE A 373 -9.90 -5.47 -5.67
N PHE A 374 -10.50 -6.49 -5.05
CA PHE A 374 -11.70 -6.35 -4.21
C PHE A 374 -11.36 -6.26 -2.71
N ILE A 375 -10.31 -6.95 -2.29
CA ILE A 375 -9.90 -7.06 -0.88
C ILE A 375 -8.41 -6.67 -0.77
N PRO A 376 -8.09 -5.37 -0.64
CA PRO A 376 -6.71 -4.91 -0.58
C PRO A 376 -6.00 -5.20 0.76
N SER A 377 -6.63 -5.90 1.69
CA SER A 377 -6.05 -6.29 2.98
C SER A 377 -5.40 -7.67 2.89
N GLY A 378 -4.07 -7.74 3.10
CA GLY A 378 -3.31 -8.99 3.03
C GLY A 378 -3.71 -10.01 4.09
N SER A 379 -3.84 -9.59 5.37
CA SER A 379 -4.25 -10.48 6.46
C SER A 379 -5.69 -10.99 6.28
N ALA A 380 -6.65 -10.10 5.97
CA ALA A 380 -8.02 -10.52 5.74
C ALA A 380 -8.14 -11.54 4.58
N LYS A 381 -7.35 -11.33 3.51
CA LYS A 381 -7.27 -12.27 2.40
C LYS A 381 -6.63 -13.60 2.77
N ALA A 382 -5.62 -13.58 3.65
CA ALA A 382 -5.01 -14.81 4.15
C ALA A 382 -6.02 -15.69 4.88
N PHE A 383 -6.85 -15.12 5.76
CA PHE A 383 -7.92 -15.86 6.46
C PHE A 383 -8.96 -16.47 5.52
N LEU A 384 -9.20 -15.83 4.37
CA LEU A 384 -10.13 -16.36 3.35
C LEU A 384 -9.50 -17.41 2.43
N LEU A 385 -8.29 -17.14 1.95
CA LEU A 385 -7.69 -17.96 0.87
C LEU A 385 -6.87 -19.13 1.36
N ILE A 386 -6.06 -18.93 2.41
CA ILE A 386 -5.10 -19.97 2.85
C ILE A 386 -5.80 -21.28 3.21
N PRO A 387 -6.93 -21.28 3.96
CA PRO A 387 -7.67 -22.51 4.27
C PRO A 387 -8.20 -23.24 3.04
N LEU A 388 -8.36 -22.57 1.90
CA LEU A 388 -8.83 -23.15 0.65
C LEU A 388 -7.68 -23.60 -0.25
N ILE A 389 -6.69 -22.72 -0.46
CA ILE A 389 -5.64 -22.97 -1.46
C ILE A 389 -4.57 -23.95 -0.97
N VAL A 390 -4.30 -24.04 0.33
CA VAL A 390 -3.29 -24.97 0.87
C VAL A 390 -3.76 -26.43 0.79
N PRO A 391 -4.98 -26.81 1.23
CA PRO A 391 -5.49 -28.16 1.00
C PRO A 391 -5.60 -28.52 -0.48
N LEU A 392 -6.10 -27.60 -1.32
CA LEU A 392 -6.16 -27.79 -2.76
C LEU A 392 -4.78 -28.12 -3.33
N ALA A 393 -3.77 -27.33 -3.00
CA ALA A 393 -2.41 -27.51 -3.49
C ALA A 393 -1.78 -28.83 -3.01
N SER A 394 -2.12 -29.29 -1.82
CA SER A 394 -1.63 -30.56 -1.29
C SER A 394 -2.08 -31.76 -2.14
N VAL A 395 -3.31 -31.73 -2.66
CA VAL A 395 -3.83 -32.76 -3.58
C VAL A 395 -2.98 -32.88 -4.85
N PHE A 396 -2.43 -31.74 -5.32
CA PHE A 396 -1.54 -31.69 -6.49
C PHE A 396 -0.06 -31.83 -6.15
N HIS A 397 0.28 -32.16 -4.91
CA HIS A 397 1.67 -32.24 -4.42
C HIS A 397 2.47 -30.94 -4.64
N VAL A 398 1.81 -29.78 -4.47
CA VAL A 398 2.43 -28.46 -4.42
C VAL A 398 2.62 -28.08 -2.96
N SER A 399 3.80 -27.58 -2.60
CA SER A 399 4.12 -27.26 -1.21
C SER A 399 3.31 -26.05 -0.70
N SER A 400 2.95 -26.07 0.58
CA SER A 400 2.29 -24.94 1.23
C SER A 400 3.16 -23.67 1.19
N GLN A 401 4.50 -23.78 1.24
CA GLN A 401 5.42 -22.65 1.13
C GLN A 401 5.28 -21.95 -0.23
N LEU A 402 5.19 -22.72 -1.32
CA LEU A 402 5.02 -22.15 -2.66
C LEU A 402 3.66 -21.49 -2.85
N CYS A 403 2.60 -22.05 -2.24
CA CYS A 403 1.27 -21.44 -2.22
C CYS A 403 1.30 -20.07 -1.50
N ILE A 404 1.98 -20.00 -0.36
CA ILE A 404 2.13 -18.76 0.41
C ILE A 404 2.94 -17.73 -0.39
N LEU A 405 3.97 -18.14 -1.13
CA LEU A 405 4.71 -17.24 -1.99
C LEU A 405 3.83 -16.71 -3.14
N ALA A 406 3.04 -17.59 -3.77
CA ALA A 406 2.08 -17.18 -4.81
C ALA A 406 1.02 -16.22 -4.27
N PHE A 407 0.52 -16.48 -3.06
CA PHE A 407 -0.38 -15.57 -2.33
C PHE A 407 0.30 -14.20 -2.09
N ALA A 408 1.52 -14.16 -1.56
CA ALA A 408 2.23 -12.92 -1.26
C ALA A 408 2.51 -12.10 -2.52
N PHE A 409 2.90 -12.72 -3.62
CA PHE A 409 3.08 -12.04 -4.90
C PHE A 409 1.77 -11.47 -5.43
N GLY A 410 0.67 -12.21 -5.35
CA GLY A 410 -0.65 -11.75 -5.78
C GLY A 410 -1.20 -10.61 -4.93
N ASP A 411 -0.84 -10.56 -3.65
CA ASP A 411 -1.27 -9.53 -2.71
C ASP A 411 -0.48 -8.22 -2.88
N GLY A 412 0.83 -8.27 -2.85
CA GLY A 412 1.67 -7.09 -2.65
C GLY A 412 1.76 -6.13 -3.85
N PHE A 413 2.04 -6.65 -5.05
CA PHE A 413 2.32 -5.81 -6.23
C PHE A 413 1.12 -5.03 -6.70
N SER A 414 -0.05 -5.62 -6.64
CA SER A 414 -1.29 -5.02 -7.12
C SER A 414 -1.79 -3.89 -6.24
N ASN A 415 -1.37 -3.82 -4.96
CA ASN A 415 -1.68 -2.72 -4.04
C ASN A 415 -1.18 -1.35 -4.53
N VAL A 416 -0.07 -1.32 -5.27
CA VAL A 416 0.48 -0.08 -5.86
C VAL A 416 -0.02 0.20 -7.27
N PHE A 417 -0.95 -0.62 -7.77
CA PHE A 417 -1.50 -0.48 -9.11
C PHE A 417 -3.02 -0.32 -9.12
N TYR A 418 -3.75 -1.05 -8.29
CA TYR A 418 -5.20 -1.04 -8.30
C TYR A 418 -5.80 0.24 -7.68
N PRO A 419 -6.78 0.87 -8.36
CA PRO A 419 -7.42 2.09 -7.85
C PRO A 419 -8.31 1.84 -6.64
N THR A 420 -8.55 0.59 -6.30
CA THR A 420 -9.30 0.17 -5.10
C THR A 420 -8.44 0.24 -3.82
N ASN A 421 -7.12 0.38 -3.95
CA ASN A 421 -6.25 0.56 -2.79
C ASN A 421 -6.20 2.04 -2.38
N PRO A 422 -6.68 2.38 -1.17
CA PRO A 422 -6.72 3.76 -0.70
C PRO A 422 -5.33 4.39 -0.58
N CYS A 423 -4.32 3.64 -0.14
CA CYS A 423 -2.96 4.17 0.06
C CYS A 423 -2.34 4.68 -1.25
N LEU A 424 -2.63 4.01 -2.38
CA LEU A 424 -2.22 4.46 -3.69
C LEU A 424 -2.88 5.80 -4.05
N LEU A 425 -4.20 5.88 -3.92
CA LEU A 425 -4.95 7.09 -4.30
C LEU A 425 -4.56 8.29 -3.44
N ILE A 426 -4.36 8.06 -2.14
CA ILE A 426 -3.89 9.07 -1.19
C ILE A 426 -2.50 9.57 -1.59
N SER A 427 -1.56 8.65 -1.79
CA SER A 427 -0.19 8.99 -2.17
C SER A 427 -0.14 9.82 -3.44
N LEU A 428 -0.91 9.44 -4.46
CA LEU A 428 -1.01 10.21 -5.70
C LEU A 428 -1.65 11.58 -5.48
N GLY A 429 -2.65 11.67 -4.61
CA GLY A 429 -3.29 12.93 -4.21
C GLY A 429 -2.32 13.87 -3.51
N LEU A 430 -1.51 13.35 -2.57
CA LEU A 430 -0.51 14.13 -1.83
C LEU A 430 0.59 14.74 -2.72
N VAL A 431 0.86 14.13 -3.88
CA VAL A 431 1.90 14.60 -4.83
C VAL A 431 1.32 15.21 -6.11
N ASP A 432 0.02 15.51 -6.13
CA ASP A 432 -0.72 16.08 -7.28
C ASP A 432 -0.48 15.30 -8.60
N SER A 433 -0.50 13.98 -8.52
CA SER A 433 -0.35 13.10 -9.68
C SER A 433 -1.66 12.38 -10.00
N SER A 434 -2.03 12.31 -11.28
CA SER A 434 -3.23 11.59 -11.69
C SER A 434 -3.00 10.08 -11.73
N TYR A 435 -4.02 9.30 -11.33
CA TYR A 435 -4.00 7.85 -11.43
C TYR A 435 -3.69 7.36 -12.85
N GLY A 436 -4.23 7.99 -13.90
CA GLY A 436 -3.98 7.59 -15.29
C GLY A 436 -2.53 7.72 -15.72
N LYS A 437 -1.80 8.75 -15.23
CA LYS A 437 -0.35 8.87 -15.47
C LYS A 437 0.41 7.77 -14.74
N TRP A 438 0.06 7.53 -13.49
CA TRP A 438 0.65 6.47 -12.68
C TRP A 438 0.41 5.08 -13.27
N ALA A 439 -0.82 4.74 -13.64
CA ALA A 439 -1.16 3.44 -14.20
C ALA A 439 -0.40 3.16 -15.52
N ARG A 440 -0.25 4.18 -16.38
CA ARG A 440 0.54 4.05 -17.63
C ARG A 440 2.03 3.83 -17.36
N TYR A 441 2.57 4.46 -16.33
CA TYR A 441 3.97 4.30 -15.93
C TYR A 441 4.20 2.96 -15.23
N SER A 442 3.48 2.72 -14.13
CA SER A 442 3.65 1.54 -13.29
C SER A 442 3.16 0.26 -13.95
N GLY A 443 2.19 0.32 -14.86
CA GLY A 443 1.69 -0.83 -15.61
C GLY A 443 2.77 -1.53 -16.44
N LYS A 444 3.74 -0.77 -16.99
CA LYS A 444 4.91 -1.36 -17.68
C LYS A 444 5.78 -2.15 -16.70
N PHE A 445 6.01 -1.62 -15.51
CA PHE A 445 6.73 -2.31 -14.46
C PHE A 445 5.97 -3.55 -14.00
N GLN A 446 4.65 -3.42 -13.76
CA GLN A 446 3.81 -4.54 -13.31
C GLN A 446 3.84 -5.72 -14.29
N LEU A 447 3.81 -5.45 -15.60
CA LEU A 447 3.91 -6.50 -16.60
C LEU A 447 5.27 -7.23 -16.54
N MET A 448 6.38 -6.49 -16.45
CA MET A 448 7.72 -7.07 -16.30
C MET A 448 7.84 -7.88 -15.02
N ASN A 449 7.29 -7.35 -13.93
CA ASN A 449 7.31 -7.97 -12.62
C ASN A 449 6.44 -9.23 -12.56
N LEU A 450 5.28 -9.25 -13.23
CA LEU A 450 4.42 -10.41 -13.36
C LEU A 450 5.16 -11.59 -14.04
N VAL A 451 5.91 -11.31 -15.10
CA VAL A 451 6.73 -12.32 -15.78
C VAL A 451 7.85 -12.82 -14.86
N LEU A 452 8.54 -11.92 -14.16
CA LEU A 452 9.60 -12.28 -13.22
C LEU A 452 9.06 -13.16 -12.09
N THR A 453 7.96 -12.76 -11.45
CA THR A 453 7.39 -13.48 -10.31
C THR A 453 6.76 -14.81 -10.71
N ALA A 454 6.12 -14.90 -11.87
CA ALA A 454 5.69 -16.17 -12.44
C ALA A 454 6.89 -17.11 -12.67
N GLY A 455 7.99 -16.58 -13.22
CA GLY A 455 9.24 -17.35 -13.37
C GLY A 455 9.82 -17.83 -12.03
N LEU A 456 9.81 -16.98 -10.99
CA LEU A 456 10.26 -17.35 -9.65
C LEU A 456 9.38 -18.43 -9.01
N LEU A 457 8.06 -18.38 -9.22
CA LEU A 457 7.13 -19.42 -8.77
C LEU A 457 7.41 -20.77 -9.47
N LEU A 458 7.59 -20.75 -10.79
CA LEU A 458 7.93 -21.97 -11.55
C LEU A 458 9.31 -22.52 -11.17
N PHE A 459 10.28 -21.63 -10.92
CA PHE A 459 11.57 -22.03 -10.37
C PHE A 459 11.42 -22.67 -8.99
N GLY A 460 10.64 -22.07 -8.08
CA GLY A 460 10.34 -22.65 -6.77
C GLY A 460 9.71 -24.04 -6.86
N LEU A 461 8.79 -24.23 -7.82
CA LEU A 461 8.18 -25.54 -8.08
C LEU A 461 9.23 -26.56 -8.56
N ALA A 462 10.13 -26.14 -9.47
CA ALA A 462 11.15 -27.04 -10.04
C ALA A 462 12.20 -27.49 -9.02
N VAL A 463 12.54 -26.63 -8.04
CA VAL A 463 13.53 -26.96 -6.99
C VAL A 463 12.91 -27.56 -5.73
N GLY A 464 11.57 -27.76 -5.70
CA GLY A 464 10.87 -28.37 -4.55
C GLY A 464 10.75 -27.44 -3.34
N TYR A 465 10.64 -26.15 -3.56
CA TYR A 465 10.50 -25.14 -2.49
C TYR A 465 9.25 -25.34 -1.65
#